data_ef5dab440cb1b407110a619287e3770c
#
_entry.id   ef5dab440cb1b407110a619287e3770c
#
_cell.length_a   1.000
_cell.length_b   1.000
_cell.length_c   1.000
_cell.angle_alpha   90.00
_cell.angle_beta   90.00
_cell.angle_gamma   90.00
#
_symmetry.space_group_name_H-M   'P 1'
#
loop_
_entity.id
_entity.type
_entity.pdbx_description
1 polymer ?
#
loop_
_entity_poly.entity_id
_entity_poly.type
_entity_poly.pdbx_seq_one_letter_code
_entity_poly.pdbx_strand_id
1 'polypeptide(L)'
;MRNAFVVLCLLVALTGCNHQPPEYVSRYTAPVSAPPPPPPTPVAIIGDVYTSGSEMGEYGAHGWPALVTAQLQQQGITIDPKVGAQDGSGYVAVGHVHDRVFADRVPEVVRPDTKVVVLFGSANDMETPADELTTAVGNTLAAAKTAAPAARLLVIGPAWGDTYAPQELLAVRDIVQAGAEAAGATFVDPITEGWFTDQADLIGVDGITPTAAGHTYLADKIGPFIALQLQPPVQQLAVAPR
;
A
#
# COMPACT_ATOMS: atom_id res chain seq x y z
N MET A 1 -68.26 95.48 -13.59
CA MET A 1 -68.12 94.55 -12.50
C MET A 1 -68.08 93.15 -13.07
N ARG A 2 -66.95 92.57 -13.31
CA ARG A 2 -66.76 91.09 -13.43
C ARG A 2 -65.26 90.87 -13.60
N ASN A 3 -64.62 90.32 -12.58
CA ASN A 3 -63.29 89.92 -12.58
C ASN A 3 -63.10 88.58 -13.37
N ALA A 4 -62.24 88.56 -14.35
CA ALA A 4 -61.81 87.37 -15.01
C ALA A 4 -60.39 86.98 -14.43
N PHE A 5 -60.35 85.91 -13.70
CA PHE A 5 -59.12 85.25 -13.28
C PHE A 5 -58.59 84.47 -14.45
N VAL A 6 -57.40 84.78 -14.86
CA VAL A 6 -56.62 83.97 -15.78
C VAL A 6 -55.78 82.97 -15.01
N VAL A 7 -56.07 81.72 -15.13
CA VAL A 7 -55.25 80.64 -14.52
C VAL A 7 -54.22 80.24 -15.56
N LEU A 8 -52.94 80.54 -15.26
CA LEU A 8 -51.85 80.13 -16.09
C LEU A 8 -51.36 78.73 -15.64
N CYS A 9 -51.67 77.68 -16.44
CA CYS A 9 -51.19 76.34 -16.21
C CYS A 9 -49.72 76.23 -16.67
N LEU A 10 -48.80 76.08 -15.71
CA LEU A 10 -47.39 75.76 -15.97
C LEU A 10 -47.27 74.24 -16.18
N LEU A 11 -47.03 73.83 -17.44
CA LEU A 11 -46.68 72.47 -17.78
C LEU A 11 -45.15 72.27 -17.52
N VAL A 12 -44.80 71.62 -16.42
CA VAL A 12 -43.46 71.17 -16.15
C VAL A 12 -43.24 69.86 -16.93
N ALA A 13 -42.46 69.87 -17.98
CA ALA A 13 -42.00 68.70 -18.69
C ALA A 13 -40.93 67.98 -17.84
N LEU A 14 -41.28 66.89 -17.22
CA LEU A 14 -40.36 65.95 -16.58
C LEU A 14 -39.64 65.17 -17.68
N THR A 15 -38.46 65.63 -18.09
CA THR A 15 -37.50 64.82 -18.85
C THR A 15 -36.88 63.81 -17.90
N GLY A 16 -37.46 62.63 -17.80
CA GLY A 16 -36.85 61.53 -17.07
C GLY A 16 -35.56 61.10 -17.75
N CYS A 17 -34.43 61.36 -17.11
CA CYS A 17 -33.18 60.75 -17.48
C CYS A 17 -33.28 59.22 -17.28
N ASN A 18 -33.47 58.49 -18.37
CA ASN A 18 -33.43 57.05 -18.37
C ASN A 18 -31.95 56.61 -18.20
N HIS A 19 -31.42 56.70 -16.98
CA HIS A 19 -30.16 56.14 -16.65
C HIS A 19 -30.37 54.63 -16.41
N GLN A 20 -30.19 53.83 -17.44
CA GLN A 20 -30.01 52.40 -17.28
C GLN A 20 -28.68 52.16 -16.46
N PRO A 21 -28.78 51.52 -15.30
CA PRO A 21 -27.57 51.23 -14.57
C PRO A 21 -26.62 50.36 -15.44
N PRO A 22 -25.33 50.59 -15.37
CA PRO A 22 -24.40 49.80 -16.16
C PRO A 22 -24.58 48.33 -15.82
N GLU A 23 -24.69 47.49 -16.88
CA GLU A 23 -24.83 46.05 -16.76
C GLU A 23 -23.57 45.52 -16.02
N TYR A 24 -23.75 45.05 -14.78
CA TYR A 24 -22.67 44.51 -13.96
C TYR A 24 -22.26 43.13 -14.54
N VAL A 25 -21.24 43.13 -15.35
CA VAL A 25 -20.60 41.89 -15.80
C VAL A 25 -19.65 41.42 -14.67
N SER A 26 -20.08 40.42 -13.93
CA SER A 26 -19.22 39.79 -12.92
C SER A 26 -17.96 39.22 -13.60
N ARG A 27 -16.80 39.77 -13.25
CA ARG A 27 -15.49 39.24 -13.67
C ARG A 27 -15.00 38.13 -12.70
N TYR A 28 -15.85 37.71 -11.78
CA TYR A 28 -15.53 36.61 -10.87
C TYR A 28 -15.62 35.30 -11.65
N THR A 29 -14.44 34.77 -12.01
CA THR A 29 -14.30 33.38 -12.44
C THR A 29 -14.16 32.57 -11.16
N ALA A 30 -15.17 31.75 -10.84
CA ALA A 30 -15.06 30.83 -9.72
C ALA A 30 -13.80 29.96 -9.91
N PRO A 31 -12.99 29.78 -8.87
CA PRO A 31 -11.84 28.88 -8.96
C PRO A 31 -12.36 27.51 -9.41
N VAL A 32 -11.78 26.96 -10.46
CA VAL A 32 -12.06 25.59 -10.91
C VAL A 32 -11.67 24.69 -9.75
N SER A 33 -12.65 24.03 -9.13
CA SER A 33 -12.39 23.06 -8.08
C SER A 33 -11.45 21.99 -8.64
N ALA A 34 -10.32 21.77 -7.99
CA ALA A 34 -9.42 20.67 -8.38
C ALA A 34 -10.22 19.35 -8.36
N PRO A 35 -10.00 18.45 -9.31
CA PRO A 35 -10.63 17.14 -9.26
C PRO A 35 -10.29 16.46 -7.93
N PRO A 36 -11.22 15.66 -7.36
CA PRO A 36 -10.93 14.92 -6.14
C PRO A 36 -9.70 14.02 -6.36
N PRO A 37 -8.87 13.83 -5.33
CA PRO A 37 -7.73 12.94 -5.44
C PRO A 37 -8.21 11.53 -5.82
N PRO A 38 -7.40 10.77 -6.58
CA PRO A 38 -7.74 9.39 -6.92
C PRO A 38 -7.90 8.56 -5.64
N PRO A 39 -8.76 7.54 -5.64
CA PRO A 39 -8.92 6.66 -4.48
C PRO A 39 -7.60 5.94 -4.17
N PRO A 40 -7.32 5.65 -2.89
CA PRO A 40 -6.15 4.88 -2.50
C PRO A 40 -6.09 3.52 -3.19
N THR A 41 -4.88 3.10 -3.57
CA THR A 41 -4.66 1.82 -4.26
C THR A 41 -4.69 0.66 -3.26
N PRO A 42 -5.56 -0.36 -3.45
CA PRO A 42 -5.64 -1.50 -2.54
C PRO A 42 -4.37 -2.36 -2.60
N VAL A 43 -3.77 -2.61 -1.42
CA VAL A 43 -2.62 -3.49 -1.21
C VAL A 43 -2.95 -4.49 -0.10
N ALA A 44 -2.69 -5.78 -0.32
CA ALA A 44 -2.79 -6.79 0.71
C ALA A 44 -1.39 -7.16 1.22
N ILE A 45 -1.24 -7.32 2.53
CA ILE A 45 0.03 -7.68 3.16
C ILE A 45 -0.22 -8.86 4.09
N ILE A 46 0.50 -9.96 3.87
CA ILE A 46 0.42 -11.18 4.66
C ILE A 46 1.82 -11.47 5.21
N GLY A 47 1.91 -11.84 6.48
CA GLY A 47 3.21 -12.13 7.08
C GLY A 47 3.13 -12.65 8.53
N ASP A 48 4.31 -12.82 9.10
CA ASP A 48 4.54 -13.25 10.47
C ASP A 48 4.81 -12.07 11.42
N VAL A 49 5.61 -12.29 12.48
CA VAL A 49 5.99 -11.29 13.48
C VAL A 49 6.75 -10.11 12.88
N TYR A 50 7.53 -10.33 11.82
CA TYR A 50 8.21 -9.23 11.11
C TYR A 50 7.22 -8.24 10.49
N THR A 51 5.97 -8.66 10.27
CA THR A 51 4.91 -7.82 9.72
C THR A 51 3.91 -7.35 10.78
N SER A 52 3.53 -8.22 11.73
CA SER A 52 2.57 -7.86 12.77
C SER A 52 3.16 -6.95 13.85
N GLY A 53 4.47 -7.03 14.08
CA GLY A 53 5.11 -6.48 15.26
C GLY A 53 4.84 -7.32 16.51
N SER A 54 5.36 -6.88 17.65
CA SER A 54 5.19 -7.50 18.96
C SER A 54 5.23 -6.46 20.07
N GLU A 55 5.14 -6.89 21.34
CA GLU A 55 5.35 -6.00 22.49
C GLU A 55 6.76 -5.40 22.57
N MET A 56 7.75 -6.02 21.91
CA MET A 56 9.12 -5.51 21.80
C MET A 56 9.38 -4.69 20.54
N GLY A 57 8.50 -4.81 19.56
CA GLY A 57 8.47 -4.03 18.34
C GLY A 57 7.14 -3.31 18.20
N GLU A 58 6.92 -2.69 17.07
CA GLU A 58 5.83 -1.76 16.91
C GLU A 58 4.59 -2.41 16.28
N TYR A 59 3.50 -2.40 17.03
CA TYR A 59 2.19 -2.78 16.50
C TYR A 59 1.53 -1.65 15.70
N GLY A 60 0.71 -2.02 14.74
CA GLY A 60 -0.25 -1.12 14.10
C GLY A 60 0.41 0.08 13.43
N ALA A 61 0.17 1.30 13.94
CA ALA A 61 0.62 2.54 13.31
C ALA A 61 2.15 2.71 13.26
N HIS A 62 2.90 1.97 14.05
CA HIS A 62 4.35 2.03 14.13
C HIS A 62 5.03 0.85 13.40
N GLY A 63 4.27 -0.14 12.98
CA GLY A 63 4.76 -1.24 12.17
C GLY A 63 5.12 -0.80 10.75
N TRP A 64 6.01 -1.52 10.08
CA TRP A 64 6.46 -1.17 8.74
C TRP A 64 5.33 -1.00 7.70
N PRO A 65 4.19 -1.71 7.76
CA PRO A 65 3.11 -1.48 6.79
C PRO A 65 2.52 -0.07 6.87
N ALA A 66 2.37 0.47 8.08
CA ALA A 66 1.90 1.84 8.28
C ALA A 66 2.96 2.88 7.91
N LEU A 67 4.23 2.61 8.26
CA LEU A 67 5.37 3.48 7.91
C LEU A 67 5.54 3.57 6.38
N VAL A 68 5.49 2.46 5.66
CA VAL A 68 5.52 2.43 4.18
C VAL A 68 4.36 3.24 3.61
N THR A 69 3.16 3.11 4.17
CA THR A 69 1.99 3.88 3.72
C THR A 69 2.24 5.37 3.81
N ALA A 70 2.80 5.84 4.94
CA ALA A 70 3.15 7.24 5.13
C ALA A 70 4.28 7.70 4.19
N GLN A 71 5.32 6.89 3.99
CA GLN A 71 6.43 7.18 3.08
C GLN A 71 5.96 7.29 1.62
N LEU A 72 5.14 6.34 1.16
CA LEU A 72 4.58 6.35 -0.20
C LEU A 72 3.66 7.54 -0.42
N GLN A 73 2.86 7.91 0.59
CA GLN A 73 2.01 9.10 0.52
C GLN A 73 2.82 10.38 0.33
N GLN A 74 3.97 10.51 0.99
CA GLN A 74 4.89 11.65 0.79
C GLN A 74 5.45 11.70 -0.64
N GLN A 75 5.53 10.55 -1.33
CA GLN A 75 5.93 10.44 -2.72
C GLN A 75 4.77 10.60 -3.71
N GLY A 76 3.55 10.90 -3.22
CA GLY A 76 2.34 11.03 -4.04
C GLY A 76 1.67 9.70 -4.40
N ILE A 77 2.10 8.59 -3.80
CA ILE A 77 1.52 7.26 -4.00
C ILE A 77 0.62 6.94 -2.79
N THR A 78 -0.69 6.94 -2.99
CA THR A 78 -1.63 6.65 -1.91
C THR A 78 -2.09 5.19 -1.99
N ILE A 79 -1.85 4.41 -0.94
CA ILE A 79 -2.27 3.01 -0.83
C ILE A 79 -3.28 2.81 0.31
N ASP A 80 -4.11 1.75 0.20
CA ASP A 80 -5.02 1.24 1.24
C ASP A 80 -4.56 -0.18 1.62
N PRO A 81 -3.62 -0.33 2.59
CA PRO A 81 -3.13 -1.64 2.98
C PRO A 81 -4.15 -2.38 3.85
N LYS A 82 -4.39 -3.66 3.53
CA LYS A 82 -5.03 -4.63 4.43
C LYS A 82 -3.97 -5.61 4.89
N VAL A 83 -3.76 -5.67 6.20
CA VAL A 83 -2.70 -6.48 6.82
C VAL A 83 -3.32 -7.69 7.50
N GLY A 84 -2.88 -8.88 7.12
CA GLY A 84 -3.20 -10.16 7.73
C GLY A 84 -1.90 -10.82 8.19
N ALA A 85 -1.39 -10.40 9.35
CA ALA A 85 -0.12 -10.89 9.89
C ALA A 85 -0.28 -11.33 11.34
N GLN A 86 0.52 -12.31 11.74
CA GLN A 86 0.48 -12.86 13.08
C GLN A 86 1.80 -13.52 13.43
N ASP A 87 2.25 -13.30 14.67
CA ASP A 87 3.39 -14.02 15.24
C ASP A 87 3.22 -15.55 15.17
N GLY A 88 4.30 -16.25 14.84
CA GLY A 88 4.35 -17.70 14.69
C GLY A 88 3.75 -18.23 13.39
N SER A 89 3.05 -17.42 12.59
CA SER A 89 2.45 -17.90 11.34
C SER A 89 3.45 -18.03 10.20
N GLY A 90 3.18 -18.96 9.30
CA GLY A 90 3.96 -19.23 8.10
C GLY A 90 3.09 -19.78 6.98
N TYR A 91 3.70 -20.36 5.99
CA TYR A 91 2.99 -21.09 4.94
C TYR A 91 2.33 -22.36 5.47
N VAL A 92 2.97 -23.04 6.44
CA VAL A 92 2.50 -24.24 7.14
C VAL A 92 2.38 -23.99 8.64
N ALA A 93 3.36 -23.29 9.22
CA ALA A 93 3.36 -22.97 10.64
C ALA A 93 2.11 -22.15 11.00
N VAL A 94 1.41 -22.60 12.07
CA VAL A 94 0.20 -21.94 12.55
C VAL A 94 0.55 -20.85 13.55
N GLY A 95 -0.07 -19.68 13.39
CA GLY A 95 0.16 -18.56 14.29
C GLY A 95 -0.36 -18.80 15.71
N HIS A 96 0.29 -18.18 16.67
CA HIS A 96 0.10 -18.45 18.11
C HIS A 96 -1.27 -18.03 18.68
N VAL A 97 -2.00 -17.12 17.99
CA VAL A 97 -3.24 -16.56 18.56
C VAL A 97 -4.49 -17.18 17.94
N HIS A 98 -4.50 -17.44 16.63
CA HIS A 98 -5.70 -17.84 15.90
C HIS A 98 -5.51 -19.10 15.05
N ASP A 99 -4.43 -19.84 15.25
CA ASP A 99 -4.11 -21.07 14.48
C ASP A 99 -4.23 -20.87 12.95
N ARG A 100 -3.74 -19.74 12.44
CA ARG A 100 -3.83 -19.35 11.03
C ARG A 100 -2.48 -19.46 10.34
N VAL A 101 -2.51 -20.01 9.13
CA VAL A 101 -1.40 -19.97 8.19
C VAL A 101 -1.58 -18.83 7.18
N PHE A 102 -0.58 -18.55 6.36
CA PHE A 102 -0.65 -17.49 5.35
C PHE A 102 -1.82 -17.68 4.37
N ALA A 103 -2.12 -18.91 3.94
CA ALA A 103 -3.23 -19.18 3.05
C ALA A 103 -4.59 -18.75 3.63
N ASP A 104 -4.79 -18.89 4.93
CA ASP A 104 -6.03 -18.50 5.61
C ASP A 104 -6.25 -16.98 5.63
N ARG A 105 -5.16 -16.20 5.52
CA ARG A 105 -5.21 -14.74 5.48
C ARG A 105 -5.63 -14.21 4.11
N VAL A 106 -5.44 -14.99 3.05
CA VAL A 106 -5.79 -14.54 1.70
C VAL A 106 -7.23 -14.06 1.59
N PRO A 107 -8.27 -14.83 1.97
CA PRO A 107 -9.66 -14.38 1.87
C PRO A 107 -10.00 -13.21 2.81
N GLU A 108 -9.18 -12.97 3.85
CA GLU A 108 -9.40 -11.89 4.82
C GLU A 108 -8.92 -10.54 4.29
N VAL A 109 -7.81 -10.52 3.54
CA VAL A 109 -7.13 -9.27 3.15
C VAL A 109 -7.04 -9.04 1.64
N VAL A 110 -7.11 -10.08 0.82
CA VAL A 110 -7.03 -9.95 -0.65
C VAL A 110 -8.43 -9.75 -1.23
N ARG A 111 -8.64 -8.63 -1.91
CA ARG A 111 -9.90 -8.28 -2.60
C ARG A 111 -9.71 -8.38 -4.12
N PRO A 112 -10.78 -8.54 -4.91
CA PRO A 112 -10.67 -8.61 -6.37
C PRO A 112 -10.03 -7.40 -7.03
N ASP A 113 -10.09 -6.24 -6.39
CA ASP A 113 -9.50 -4.97 -6.84
C ASP A 113 -8.08 -4.73 -6.32
N THR A 114 -7.53 -5.62 -5.46
CA THR A 114 -6.16 -5.55 -4.95
C THR A 114 -5.15 -5.46 -6.11
N LYS A 115 -4.19 -4.55 -6.00
CA LYS A 115 -3.16 -4.32 -7.03
C LYS A 115 -1.84 -4.98 -6.72
N VAL A 116 -1.49 -5.08 -5.44
CA VAL A 116 -0.28 -5.76 -4.98
C VAL A 116 -0.64 -6.64 -3.80
N VAL A 117 -0.16 -7.89 -3.83
CA VAL A 117 -0.17 -8.79 -2.67
C VAL A 117 1.26 -8.99 -2.24
N VAL A 118 1.58 -8.60 -1.02
CA VAL A 118 2.88 -8.82 -0.38
C VAL A 118 2.76 -10.02 0.55
N LEU A 119 3.66 -10.99 0.41
CA LEU A 119 3.85 -12.07 1.37
C LEU A 119 5.27 -11.95 1.94
N PHE A 120 5.40 -11.88 3.25
CA PHE A 120 6.69 -11.72 3.92
C PHE A 120 6.87 -12.76 5.02
N GLY A 121 7.87 -13.60 4.89
CA GLY A 121 8.24 -14.67 5.80
C GLY A 121 8.50 -15.99 5.05
N SER A 122 8.60 -17.14 5.70
CA SER A 122 8.47 -17.31 7.14
C SER A 122 9.62 -18.13 7.70
N ALA A 123 10.27 -17.65 8.74
CA ALA A 123 11.26 -18.45 9.49
C ALA A 123 10.56 -19.55 10.34
N ASN A 124 9.26 -19.41 10.59
CA ASN A 124 8.48 -20.36 11.39
C ASN A 124 8.32 -21.74 10.70
N ASP A 125 8.58 -21.82 9.39
CA ASP A 125 8.46 -23.05 8.62
C ASP A 125 9.75 -23.89 8.60
N MET A 126 10.81 -23.57 9.38
CA MET A 126 12.11 -24.26 9.35
C MET A 126 12.01 -25.76 9.65
N GLU A 127 11.08 -26.20 10.49
CA GLU A 127 10.89 -27.61 10.84
C GLU A 127 9.90 -28.33 9.94
N THR A 128 9.34 -27.64 8.92
CA THR A 128 8.36 -28.20 8.01
C THR A 128 9.03 -29.08 6.95
N PRO A 129 8.49 -30.29 6.65
CA PRO A 129 8.96 -31.10 5.53
C PRO A 129 8.91 -30.32 4.19
N ALA A 130 9.95 -30.47 3.37
CA ALA A 130 10.14 -29.69 2.14
C ALA A 130 8.99 -29.83 1.13
N ASP A 131 8.40 -31.02 1.00
CA ASP A 131 7.27 -31.30 0.11
C ASP A 131 5.98 -30.64 0.58
N GLU A 132 5.74 -30.65 1.90
CA GLU A 132 4.62 -29.96 2.53
C GLU A 132 4.74 -28.44 2.35
N LEU A 133 5.90 -27.88 2.64
CA LEU A 133 6.16 -26.45 2.46
C LEU A 133 6.02 -26.03 0.99
N THR A 134 6.57 -26.81 0.07
CA THR A 134 6.44 -26.56 -1.39
C THR A 134 4.97 -26.47 -1.80
N THR A 135 4.17 -27.43 -1.32
CA THR A 135 2.73 -27.48 -1.61
C THR A 135 2.02 -26.26 -1.01
N ALA A 136 2.31 -25.91 0.24
CA ALA A 136 1.68 -24.80 0.94
C ALA A 136 2.02 -23.44 0.30
N VAL A 137 3.27 -23.21 -0.08
CA VAL A 137 3.70 -22.01 -0.82
C VAL A 137 2.94 -21.89 -2.13
N GLY A 138 2.92 -22.96 -2.94
CA GLY A 138 2.19 -22.99 -4.21
C GLY A 138 0.70 -22.69 -4.06
N ASN A 139 0.05 -23.32 -3.08
CA ASN A 139 -1.36 -23.11 -2.79
C ASN A 139 -1.67 -21.68 -2.34
N THR A 140 -0.83 -21.10 -1.49
CA THR A 140 -1.00 -19.72 -0.99
C THR A 140 -0.91 -18.71 -2.13
N LEU A 141 0.10 -18.85 -3.00
CA LEU A 141 0.28 -17.95 -4.15
C LEU A 141 -0.84 -18.13 -5.19
N ALA A 142 -1.29 -19.36 -5.42
CA ALA A 142 -2.43 -19.64 -6.31
C ALA A 142 -3.74 -19.06 -5.76
N ALA A 143 -3.97 -19.16 -4.44
CA ALA A 143 -5.12 -18.55 -3.78
C ALA A 143 -5.11 -17.02 -3.92
N ALA A 144 -3.96 -16.37 -3.71
CA ALA A 144 -3.80 -14.93 -3.89
C ALA A 144 -4.11 -14.50 -5.34
N LYS A 145 -3.60 -15.23 -6.33
CA LYS A 145 -3.89 -14.98 -7.75
C LYS A 145 -5.36 -15.22 -8.11
N THR A 146 -5.99 -16.22 -7.50
CA THR A 146 -7.41 -16.48 -7.71
C THR A 146 -8.28 -15.36 -7.14
N ALA A 147 -7.95 -14.88 -5.93
CA ALA A 147 -8.68 -13.81 -5.28
C ALA A 147 -8.50 -12.45 -5.98
N ALA A 148 -7.32 -12.17 -6.54
CA ALA A 148 -6.99 -10.94 -7.25
C ALA A 148 -6.17 -11.23 -8.53
N PRO A 149 -6.80 -11.67 -9.64
CA PRO A 149 -6.08 -12.10 -10.84
C PRO A 149 -5.21 -11.04 -11.50
N ALA A 150 -5.53 -9.76 -11.30
CA ALA A 150 -4.77 -8.63 -11.83
C ALA A 150 -3.68 -8.12 -10.87
N ALA A 151 -3.61 -8.65 -9.64
CA ALA A 151 -2.61 -8.24 -8.66
C ALA A 151 -1.21 -8.74 -9.05
N ARG A 152 -0.22 -7.90 -8.78
CA ARG A 152 1.18 -8.31 -8.79
C ARG A 152 1.53 -8.93 -7.43
N LEU A 153 2.27 -10.01 -7.46
CA LEU A 153 2.74 -10.67 -6.26
C LEU A 153 4.18 -10.20 -5.95
N LEU A 154 4.38 -9.75 -4.73
CA LEU A 154 5.69 -9.47 -4.13
C LEU A 154 5.89 -10.46 -2.99
N VAL A 155 6.83 -11.37 -3.16
CA VAL A 155 7.18 -12.37 -2.16
C VAL A 155 8.52 -11.98 -1.58
N ILE A 156 8.55 -11.73 -0.28
CA ILE A 156 9.76 -11.45 0.48
C ILE A 156 10.07 -12.71 1.28
N GLY A 157 11.23 -13.28 1.07
CA GLY A 157 11.68 -14.48 1.76
C GLY A 157 11.83 -14.26 3.27
N PRO A 158 12.16 -15.32 4.02
CA PRO A 158 12.39 -15.19 5.46
C PRO A 158 13.55 -14.23 5.73
N ALA A 159 13.43 -13.43 6.79
CA ALA A 159 14.50 -12.63 7.33
C ALA A 159 15.18 -13.36 8.49
N TRP A 160 16.40 -12.97 8.81
CA TRP A 160 17.17 -13.54 9.90
C TRP A 160 17.95 -12.45 10.64
N GLY A 161 17.83 -12.45 11.97
CA GLY A 161 18.41 -11.43 12.83
C GLY A 161 19.88 -11.61 13.17
N ASP A 162 20.54 -12.68 12.70
CA ASP A 162 21.94 -12.99 12.99
C ASP A 162 22.77 -13.09 11.69
N THR A 163 24.10 -13.05 11.85
CA THR A 163 25.06 -13.09 10.73
C THR A 163 24.99 -14.36 9.90
N TYR A 164 24.66 -15.48 10.51
CA TYR A 164 24.61 -16.80 9.85
C TYR A 164 23.20 -17.40 9.94
N ALA A 165 22.51 -17.42 8.82
CA ALA A 165 21.23 -18.12 8.72
C ALA A 165 21.45 -19.66 8.80
N PRO A 166 20.63 -20.40 9.59
CA PRO A 166 20.72 -21.86 9.65
C PRO A 166 20.34 -22.50 8.32
N GLN A 167 20.85 -23.71 8.07
CA GLN A 167 20.63 -24.41 6.79
C GLN A 167 19.15 -24.69 6.53
N GLU A 168 18.38 -24.93 7.59
CA GLU A 168 16.93 -25.14 7.54
C GLU A 168 16.21 -23.89 7.02
N LEU A 169 16.64 -22.70 7.45
CA LEU A 169 16.09 -21.44 6.95
C LEU A 169 16.46 -21.18 5.49
N LEU A 170 17.69 -21.53 5.09
CA LEU A 170 18.09 -21.42 3.69
C LEU A 170 17.25 -22.35 2.79
N ALA A 171 16.91 -23.53 3.29
CA ALA A 171 15.99 -24.45 2.57
C ALA A 171 14.58 -23.84 2.44
N VAL A 172 14.05 -23.24 3.48
CA VAL A 172 12.76 -22.49 3.41
C VAL A 172 12.85 -21.39 2.36
N ARG A 173 13.91 -20.55 2.42
CA ARG A 173 14.14 -19.46 1.46
C ARG A 173 14.13 -19.98 0.02
N ASP A 174 14.83 -21.07 -0.26
CA ASP A 174 14.95 -21.65 -1.61
C ASP A 174 13.60 -22.15 -2.11
N ILE A 175 12.78 -22.80 -1.25
CA ILE A 175 11.44 -23.26 -1.58
C ILE A 175 10.51 -22.08 -1.87
N VAL A 176 10.54 -21.05 -1.03
CA VAL A 176 9.70 -19.85 -1.22
C VAL A 176 10.09 -19.12 -2.50
N GLN A 177 11.39 -19.00 -2.79
CA GLN A 177 11.89 -18.41 -4.04
C GLN A 177 11.38 -19.19 -5.26
N ALA A 178 11.55 -20.53 -5.27
CA ALA A 178 11.09 -21.36 -6.38
C ALA A 178 9.57 -21.25 -6.59
N GLY A 179 8.78 -21.21 -5.52
CA GLY A 179 7.33 -20.97 -5.58
C GLY A 179 6.98 -19.60 -6.14
N ALA A 180 7.67 -18.56 -5.72
CA ALA A 180 7.49 -17.20 -6.22
C ALA A 180 7.80 -17.10 -7.73
N GLU A 181 8.91 -17.68 -8.18
CA GLU A 181 9.30 -17.73 -9.58
C GLU A 181 8.26 -18.49 -10.43
N ALA A 182 7.81 -19.65 -9.96
CA ALA A 182 6.78 -20.44 -10.63
C ALA A 182 5.44 -19.68 -10.73
N ALA A 183 5.12 -18.86 -9.74
CA ALA A 183 3.95 -17.98 -9.74
C ALA A 183 4.12 -16.71 -10.58
N GLY A 184 5.32 -16.40 -11.10
CA GLY A 184 5.64 -15.15 -11.77
C GLY A 184 5.59 -13.95 -10.82
N ALA A 185 5.90 -14.14 -9.54
CA ALA A 185 6.02 -13.12 -8.54
C ALA A 185 7.41 -12.48 -8.55
N THR A 186 7.51 -11.23 -8.08
CA THR A 186 8.80 -10.66 -7.72
C THR A 186 9.24 -11.27 -6.40
N PHE A 187 10.44 -11.84 -6.36
CA PHE A 187 11.04 -12.36 -5.13
C PHE A 187 12.12 -11.40 -4.63
N VAL A 188 12.17 -11.19 -3.32
CA VAL A 188 13.21 -10.43 -2.60
C VAL A 188 13.80 -11.36 -1.54
N ASP A 189 15.13 -11.41 -1.45
CA ASP A 189 15.85 -12.28 -0.52
C ASP A 189 16.53 -11.45 0.59
N PRO A 190 15.92 -11.28 1.77
CA PRO A 190 16.49 -10.54 2.87
C PRO A 190 17.81 -11.11 3.38
N ILE A 191 18.00 -12.45 3.28
CA ILE A 191 19.23 -13.14 3.73
C ILE A 191 20.37 -12.81 2.79
N THR A 192 20.21 -12.99 1.49
CA THR A 192 21.25 -12.68 0.49
C THR A 192 21.55 -11.18 0.44
N GLU A 193 20.55 -10.33 0.62
CA GLU A 193 20.73 -8.88 0.69
C GLU A 193 21.31 -8.40 2.03
N GLY A 194 21.45 -9.29 3.02
CA GLY A 194 22.04 -8.99 4.32
C GLY A 194 21.25 -7.95 5.12
N TRP A 195 19.92 -7.98 5.07
CA TRP A 195 19.09 -6.92 5.68
C TRP A 195 19.38 -6.69 7.15
N PHE A 196 19.65 -7.75 7.92
CA PHE A 196 19.92 -7.65 9.36
C PHE A 196 21.34 -8.03 9.74
N THR A 197 22.22 -8.31 8.76
CA THR A 197 23.61 -8.65 9.02
C THR A 197 24.33 -7.49 9.72
N ASP A 198 24.93 -7.77 10.87
CA ASP A 198 25.61 -6.80 11.73
C ASP A 198 24.71 -5.62 12.19
N GLN A 199 23.39 -5.84 12.25
CA GLN A 199 22.36 -4.83 12.60
C GLN A 199 21.64 -5.22 13.91
N ALA A 200 22.37 -5.55 14.95
CA ALA A 200 21.81 -6.05 16.22
C ALA A 200 20.74 -5.12 16.83
N ASP A 201 20.84 -3.80 16.65
CA ASP A 201 19.90 -2.81 17.19
C ASP A 201 18.52 -2.85 16.48
N LEU A 202 18.43 -3.50 15.32
CA LEU A 202 17.18 -3.63 14.56
C LEU A 202 16.32 -4.80 15.04
N ILE A 203 16.92 -5.73 15.81
CA ILE A 203 16.23 -6.91 16.35
C ILE A 203 16.18 -6.78 17.87
N GLY A 204 15.06 -7.18 18.45
CA GLY A 204 14.82 -7.16 19.89
C GLY A 204 15.70 -8.15 20.66
N VAL A 205 15.64 -8.07 21.98
CA VAL A 205 16.42 -8.94 22.89
C VAL A 205 16.06 -10.41 22.79
N ASP A 206 14.95 -10.75 22.14
CA ASP A 206 14.52 -12.12 21.82
C ASP A 206 15.28 -12.71 20.62
N GLY A 207 16.06 -11.90 19.90
CA GLY A 207 16.80 -12.30 18.70
C GLY A 207 15.92 -12.55 17.47
N ILE A 208 14.62 -12.23 17.51
CA ILE A 208 13.64 -12.57 16.48
C ILE A 208 12.87 -11.34 16.02
N THR A 209 12.31 -10.59 16.95
CA THR A 209 11.33 -9.53 16.66
C THR A 209 12.01 -8.23 16.26
N PRO A 210 11.63 -7.58 15.14
CA PRO A 210 12.14 -6.26 14.81
C PRO A 210 11.78 -5.22 15.89
N THR A 211 12.75 -4.37 16.23
CA THR A 211 12.51 -3.19 17.09
C THR A 211 11.79 -2.08 16.30
N ALA A 212 11.45 -0.97 16.97
CA ALA A 212 10.96 0.23 16.28
C ALA A 212 11.91 0.70 15.16
N ALA A 213 13.23 0.65 15.41
CA ALA A 213 14.23 0.92 14.38
C ALA A 213 14.21 -0.13 13.26
N GLY A 214 14.02 -1.41 13.64
CA GLY A 214 13.84 -2.51 12.69
C GLY A 214 12.63 -2.32 11.78
N HIS A 215 11.49 -1.91 12.31
CA HIS A 215 10.31 -1.60 11.50
C HIS A 215 10.52 -0.40 10.57
N THR A 216 11.23 0.64 11.02
CA THR A 216 11.61 1.77 10.15
C THR A 216 12.50 1.28 9.01
N TYR A 217 13.49 0.47 9.33
CA TYR A 217 14.39 -0.13 8.35
C TYR A 217 13.67 -1.03 7.35
N LEU A 218 12.74 -1.87 7.81
CA LEU A 218 11.89 -2.69 6.93
C LEU A 218 11.06 -1.83 5.99
N ALA A 219 10.50 -0.72 6.48
CA ALA A 219 9.75 0.21 5.65
C ALA A 219 10.63 0.81 4.53
N ASP A 220 11.86 1.18 4.85
CA ASP A 220 12.81 1.71 3.87
C ASP A 220 13.23 0.66 2.83
N LYS A 221 13.33 -0.61 3.22
CA LYS A 221 13.65 -1.72 2.32
C LYS A 221 12.47 -2.13 1.45
N ILE A 222 11.28 -2.25 2.01
CA ILE A 222 10.09 -2.82 1.34
C ILE A 222 9.36 -1.78 0.48
N GLY A 223 9.32 -0.52 0.93
CA GLY A 223 8.59 0.56 0.26
C GLY A 223 8.92 0.71 -1.22
N PRO A 224 10.20 0.73 -1.63
CA PRO A 224 10.61 0.81 -3.04
C PRO A 224 10.07 -0.34 -3.90
N PHE A 225 10.03 -1.56 -3.36
CA PHE A 225 9.48 -2.72 -4.08
C PHE A 225 7.96 -2.59 -4.28
N ILE A 226 7.23 -2.15 -3.25
CA ILE A 226 5.78 -1.89 -3.39
C ILE A 226 5.55 -0.78 -4.43
N ALA A 227 6.29 0.32 -4.36
CA ALA A 227 6.19 1.40 -5.34
C ALA A 227 6.43 0.90 -6.78
N LEU A 228 7.42 0.04 -6.97
CA LEU A 228 7.73 -0.55 -8.29
C LEU A 228 6.56 -1.43 -8.79
N GLN A 229 5.95 -2.22 -7.90
CA GLN A 229 4.79 -3.05 -8.27
C GLN A 229 3.56 -2.22 -8.64
N LEU A 230 3.46 -0.99 -8.15
CA LEU A 230 2.34 -0.09 -8.44
C LEU A 230 2.52 0.69 -9.75
N GLN A 231 3.72 0.72 -10.33
CA GLN A 231 3.95 1.39 -11.60
C GLN A 231 3.22 0.65 -12.74
N PRO A 232 2.66 1.37 -13.71
CA PRO A 232 2.12 0.72 -14.90
C PRO A 232 3.23 -0.07 -15.60
N PRO A 233 2.92 -1.20 -16.25
CA PRO A 233 3.91 -1.93 -17.05
C PRO A 233 4.50 -0.96 -18.07
N VAL A 234 5.84 -0.92 -18.13
CA VAL A 234 6.55 -0.12 -19.17
C VAL A 234 6.10 -0.67 -20.51
N GLN A 235 5.26 0.10 -21.22
CA GLN A 235 4.95 -0.23 -22.61
C GLN A 235 6.27 -0.18 -23.37
N GLN A 236 6.81 -1.33 -23.75
CA GLN A 236 7.84 -1.39 -24.77
C GLN A 236 7.24 -0.74 -26.02
N LEU A 237 7.67 0.49 -26.30
CA LEU A 237 7.38 1.13 -27.58
C LEU A 237 7.89 0.15 -28.65
N ALA A 238 6.95 -0.52 -29.32
CA ALA A 238 7.27 -1.32 -30.49
C ALA A 238 7.93 -0.38 -31.49
N VAL A 239 9.24 -0.52 -31.65
CA VAL A 239 9.97 0.14 -32.74
C VAL A 239 9.40 -0.49 -34.01
N ALA A 240 8.57 0.27 -34.73
CA ALA A 240 8.07 -0.14 -36.00
C ALA A 240 9.29 -0.42 -36.90
N PRO A 241 9.39 -1.57 -37.57
CA PRO A 241 10.46 -1.83 -38.52
C PRO A 241 10.31 -0.82 -39.67
N ARG A 242 11.44 -0.16 -40.03
CA ARG A 242 11.55 0.73 -41.18
C ARG A 242 11.59 -0.08 -42.47
#